data_bdf14162f79e9fc1ce09207cfd1d2de2
#
_entry.id   bdf14162f79e9fc1ce09207cfd1d2de2
#
_cell.length_a   1.000
_cell.length_b   1.000
_cell.length_c   1.000
_cell.angle_alpha   90.00
_cell.angle_beta   90.00
_cell.angle_gamma   90.00
#
_symmetry.space_group_name_H-M   'P 1'
#
loop_
_entity.id
_entity.type
_entity.pdbx_description
1 polymer ?
#
loop_
_entity_poly.entity_id
_entity_poly.type
_entity_poly.pdbx_seq_one_letter_code
_entity_poly.pdbx_strand_id
1 'polypeptide(L)'
;LCSDWGYDYFRKIKQFFEKTGMTVFENDGSYPGNVCASTVHAHHEGLKDSQWKQRKQIENLYQWMCENGIYMNIPDYGYLLNGGNKVGIGYREVNWSLPRERQLVLGRQVMYDGLWERLPSMCWTFVPLTQYHGGGAAATLEPLSEHLADYRAHMMQNYGTGVQACYRGHRLYDTEETKQTVKEIIDWYKRYRYILNSEVIHLRRPDGKDWDGIMHVAPGKKEKGFVMVYNPTDEPMERTVKLPLYYTGLTTEAVVKEQGKEGILHTLSRDYTILLRIRIPA
;
A
#
# COMPACT_ATOMS: atom_id res chain seq x y z
N LEU A 1 -23.18 3.58 17.69
CA LEU A 1 -23.37 2.21 17.20
C LEU A 1 -23.82 1.22 18.29
N CYS A 2 -23.52 1.49 19.56
CA CYS A 2 -23.93 0.67 20.70
C CYS A 2 -25.36 1.01 21.21
N SER A 3 -26.31 1.03 20.33
CA SER A 3 -27.75 1.22 20.60
C SER A 3 -28.55 0.27 19.72
N ASP A 4 -29.83 0.07 20.00
CA ASP A 4 -30.74 -0.77 19.19
C ASP A 4 -30.72 -0.36 17.72
N TRP A 5 -30.65 0.94 17.46
CA TRP A 5 -30.50 1.46 16.10
C TRP A 5 -29.20 0.95 15.42
N GLY A 6 -28.07 0.97 16.12
CA GLY A 6 -26.79 0.50 15.58
C GLY A 6 -26.81 -0.99 15.27
N TYR A 7 -27.41 -1.80 16.14
CA TYR A 7 -27.58 -3.22 15.90
C TYR A 7 -28.50 -3.51 14.70
N ASP A 8 -29.62 -2.79 14.59
CA ASP A 8 -30.53 -2.90 13.44
C ASP A 8 -29.87 -2.46 12.15
N TYR A 9 -29.09 -1.37 12.20
CA TYR A 9 -28.33 -0.89 11.05
C TYR A 9 -27.33 -1.93 10.51
N PHE A 10 -26.53 -2.55 11.40
CA PHE A 10 -25.60 -3.58 10.97
C PHE A 10 -26.30 -4.85 10.48
N ARG A 11 -27.41 -5.20 11.08
CA ARG A 11 -28.26 -6.28 10.56
C ARG A 11 -28.73 -5.97 9.12
N LYS A 12 -29.16 -4.76 8.84
CA LYS A 12 -29.58 -4.34 7.48
C LYS A 12 -28.43 -4.35 6.49
N ILE A 13 -27.21 -3.95 6.90
CA ILE A 13 -26.03 -4.04 6.06
C ILE A 13 -25.77 -5.52 5.67
N LYS A 14 -25.77 -6.44 6.63
CA LYS A 14 -25.59 -7.86 6.35
C LYS A 14 -26.64 -8.39 5.36
N GLN A 15 -27.90 -8.11 5.61
CA GLN A 15 -29.00 -8.48 4.71
C GLN A 15 -28.86 -7.89 3.30
N PHE A 16 -28.32 -6.68 3.19
CA PHE A 16 -28.05 -6.08 1.89
C PHE A 16 -27.02 -6.86 1.11
N PHE A 17 -25.90 -7.23 1.72
CA PHE A 17 -24.86 -8.05 1.09
C PHE A 17 -25.39 -9.43 0.70
N GLU A 18 -26.11 -10.09 1.59
CA GLU A 18 -26.76 -11.40 1.32
C GLU A 18 -27.71 -11.36 0.13
N LYS A 19 -28.51 -10.27 0.01
CA LYS A 19 -29.50 -10.12 -1.07
C LYS A 19 -28.89 -9.73 -2.41
N THR A 20 -27.83 -8.91 -2.38
CA THR A 20 -27.25 -8.33 -3.61
C THR A 20 -26.08 -9.13 -4.18
N GLY A 21 -25.43 -9.96 -3.35
CA GLY A 21 -24.21 -10.67 -3.72
C GLY A 21 -23.01 -9.77 -3.91
N MET A 22 -23.02 -8.54 -3.36
CA MET A 22 -21.85 -7.64 -3.42
C MET A 22 -20.67 -8.24 -2.67
N THR A 23 -19.48 -8.03 -3.17
CA THR A 23 -18.24 -8.65 -2.66
C THR A 23 -17.24 -7.66 -2.10
N VAL A 24 -17.53 -6.38 -2.10
CA VAL A 24 -16.69 -5.32 -1.56
C VAL A 24 -17.48 -4.43 -0.61
N PHE A 25 -16.94 -4.24 0.58
CA PHE A 25 -17.45 -3.29 1.57
C PHE A 25 -16.44 -2.19 1.80
N GLU A 26 -16.83 -0.96 1.54
CA GLU A 26 -16.04 0.22 1.90
C GLU A 26 -16.68 0.91 3.10
N ASN A 27 -15.87 1.17 4.12
CA ASN A 27 -16.30 1.83 5.35
C ASN A 27 -15.27 2.88 5.75
N ASP A 28 -15.55 4.11 5.37
CA ASP A 28 -14.73 5.28 5.70
C ASP A 28 -15.36 6.05 6.87
N GLY A 29 -14.55 6.45 7.84
CA GLY A 29 -14.98 7.27 8.96
C GLY A 29 -15.67 6.54 10.12
N SER A 30 -15.63 5.21 10.15
CA SER A 30 -16.07 4.42 11.32
C SER A 30 -14.99 4.33 12.40
N TYR A 31 -14.41 5.45 12.72
CA TYR A 31 -13.46 5.59 13.83
C TYR A 31 -14.12 5.28 15.17
N PRO A 32 -13.38 5.34 16.31
CA PRO A 32 -13.89 4.92 17.63
C PRO A 32 -15.25 5.47 18.01
N GLY A 33 -15.77 6.40 17.23
CA GLY A 33 -17.01 7.09 17.54
C GLY A 33 -16.86 8.02 18.74
N ASN A 34 -17.79 8.90 18.90
CA ASN A 34 -17.85 9.74 20.09
C ASN A 34 -18.26 8.93 21.30
N VAL A 35 -17.72 9.29 22.47
CA VAL A 35 -18.20 8.73 23.74
C VAL A 35 -19.69 9.05 23.92
N CYS A 36 -20.44 8.11 24.46
CA CYS A 36 -21.85 8.26 24.76
C CYS A 36 -22.06 8.25 26.27
N ALA A 37 -22.60 9.31 26.81
CA ALA A 37 -22.92 9.47 28.23
C ALA A 37 -24.29 8.87 28.61
N SER A 38 -25.08 8.43 27.65
CA SER A 38 -26.39 7.86 27.92
C SER A 38 -26.30 6.59 28.77
N THR A 39 -27.17 6.45 29.72
CA THR A 39 -27.35 5.28 30.58
C THR A 39 -28.62 4.49 30.26
N VAL A 40 -29.34 4.91 29.21
CA VAL A 40 -30.59 4.26 28.80
C VAL A 40 -30.46 3.39 27.55
N HIS A 41 -29.30 3.37 26.92
CA HIS A 41 -29.03 2.47 25.81
C HIS A 41 -28.80 1.04 26.33
N ALA A 42 -29.44 0.07 25.70
CA ALA A 42 -29.38 -1.33 26.16
C ALA A 42 -27.99 -1.99 26.03
N HIS A 43 -27.08 -1.41 25.22
CA HIS A 43 -25.85 -2.07 24.80
C HIS A 43 -24.56 -1.43 25.33
N HIS A 44 -24.66 -0.47 26.25
CA HIS A 44 -23.53 0.11 27.00
C HIS A 44 -24.01 0.77 28.30
N GLU A 45 -23.10 1.01 29.23
CA GLU A 45 -23.41 1.56 30.56
C GLU A 45 -23.19 3.08 30.65
N GLY A 46 -22.57 3.70 29.63
CA GLY A 46 -22.27 5.13 29.60
C GLY A 46 -20.86 5.44 29.07
N LEU A 47 -20.24 6.50 29.58
CA LEU A 47 -18.93 6.98 29.12
C LEU A 47 -17.83 5.89 29.22
N LYS A 48 -17.91 5.04 30.21
CA LYS A 48 -16.84 4.09 30.55
C LYS A 48 -16.61 3.05 29.45
N ASP A 49 -17.65 2.58 28.81
CA ASP A 49 -17.62 1.41 27.92
C ASP A 49 -18.16 1.69 26.52
N SER A 50 -18.76 2.87 26.28
CA SER A 50 -19.46 3.15 25.02
C SER A 50 -18.55 3.01 23.79
N GLN A 51 -17.33 3.52 23.81
CA GLN A 51 -16.39 3.37 22.68
C GLN A 51 -15.94 1.92 22.49
N TRP A 52 -15.70 1.21 23.59
CA TRP A 52 -15.35 -0.21 23.53
C TRP A 52 -16.49 -1.05 22.93
N LYS A 53 -17.72 -0.81 23.35
CA LYS A 53 -18.90 -1.48 22.80
C LYS A 53 -19.11 -1.19 21.32
N GLN A 54 -18.91 0.08 20.91
CA GLN A 54 -18.95 0.46 19.50
C GLN A 54 -17.90 -0.27 18.68
N ARG A 55 -16.66 -0.31 19.19
CA ARG A 55 -15.58 -1.07 18.55
C ARG A 55 -15.94 -2.54 18.38
N LYS A 56 -16.46 -3.18 19.43
CA LYS A 56 -16.88 -4.58 19.36
C LYS A 56 -17.97 -4.84 18.31
N GLN A 57 -18.90 -3.91 18.16
CA GLN A 57 -19.91 -3.96 17.10
C GLN A 57 -19.28 -3.93 15.70
N ILE A 58 -18.33 -3.04 15.47
CA ILE A 58 -17.63 -2.93 14.19
C ILE A 58 -16.78 -4.18 13.93
N GLU A 59 -16.05 -4.67 14.92
CA GLU A 59 -15.27 -5.91 14.81
C GLU A 59 -16.16 -7.11 14.42
N ASN A 60 -17.33 -7.24 15.04
CA ASN A 60 -18.28 -8.30 14.71
C ASN A 60 -18.82 -8.20 13.28
N LEU A 61 -19.03 -6.97 12.78
CA LEU A 61 -19.42 -6.77 11.39
C LEU A 61 -18.28 -7.18 10.44
N TYR A 62 -17.05 -6.75 10.72
CA TYR A 62 -15.89 -7.07 9.88
C TYR A 62 -15.56 -8.56 9.89
N GLN A 63 -15.68 -9.20 11.04
CA GLN A 63 -15.52 -10.66 11.12
C GLN A 63 -16.56 -11.37 10.25
N TRP A 64 -17.81 -10.96 10.32
CA TRP A 64 -18.87 -11.52 9.48
C TRP A 64 -18.58 -11.29 7.97
N MET A 65 -18.13 -10.09 7.58
CA MET A 65 -17.73 -9.80 6.19
C MET A 65 -16.66 -10.76 5.73
N CYS A 66 -15.64 -10.98 6.55
CA CYS A 66 -14.55 -11.91 6.26
C CYS A 66 -15.05 -13.35 6.07
N GLU A 67 -15.85 -13.84 7.00
CA GLU A 67 -16.41 -15.20 6.97
C GLU A 67 -17.28 -15.44 5.72
N ASN A 68 -17.85 -14.37 5.16
CA ASN A 68 -18.65 -14.42 3.93
C ASN A 68 -17.86 -14.05 2.66
N GLY A 69 -16.53 -13.95 2.71
CA GLY A 69 -15.68 -13.66 1.56
C GLY A 69 -15.84 -12.25 0.99
N ILE A 70 -16.34 -11.31 1.79
CA ILE A 70 -16.53 -9.91 1.40
C ILE A 70 -15.21 -9.17 1.67
N TYR A 71 -14.66 -8.59 0.62
CA TYR A 71 -13.46 -7.79 0.69
C TYR A 71 -13.73 -6.44 1.36
N MET A 72 -12.90 -6.06 2.31
CA MET A 72 -13.10 -4.83 3.07
C MET A 72 -12.02 -3.79 2.75
N ASN A 73 -12.45 -2.60 2.37
CA ASN A 73 -11.64 -1.41 2.26
C ASN A 73 -11.96 -0.47 3.44
N ILE A 74 -11.07 -0.47 4.43
CA ILE A 74 -11.25 0.28 5.67
C ILE A 74 -10.02 1.12 5.98
N PRO A 75 -10.19 2.42 6.29
CA PRO A 75 -9.08 3.36 6.38
C PRO A 75 -8.19 3.15 7.59
N ASP A 76 -8.73 2.99 8.75
CA ASP A 76 -7.95 2.94 9.99
C ASP A 76 -7.64 1.51 10.40
N TYR A 77 -6.72 0.89 9.69
CA TYR A 77 -6.34 -0.48 9.97
C TYR A 77 -5.62 -0.66 11.33
N GLY A 78 -4.85 0.31 11.77
CA GLY A 78 -4.16 0.25 13.07
C GLY A 78 -5.13 0.20 14.22
N TYR A 79 -6.26 0.84 14.07
CA TYR A 79 -7.31 0.86 15.07
C TYR A 79 -8.27 -0.34 14.97
N LEU A 80 -8.73 -0.67 13.77
CA LEU A 80 -9.83 -1.63 13.57
C LEU A 80 -9.37 -3.05 13.25
N LEU A 81 -8.16 -3.23 12.74
CA LEU A 81 -7.62 -4.53 12.33
C LEU A 81 -6.57 -5.09 13.27
N ASN A 82 -6.37 -4.47 14.40
CA ASN A 82 -5.47 -4.94 15.43
C ASN A 82 -5.96 -6.26 16.00
N GLY A 83 -5.06 -7.16 16.33
CA GLY A 83 -5.41 -8.39 17.04
C GLY A 83 -5.99 -9.54 16.22
N GLY A 84 -5.66 -9.66 14.93
CA GLY A 84 -5.97 -10.85 14.14
C GLY A 84 -7.08 -10.71 13.11
N ASN A 85 -7.86 -9.65 13.13
CA ASN A 85 -8.82 -9.32 12.07
C ASN A 85 -8.09 -8.71 10.84
N LYS A 86 -7.06 -9.37 10.37
CA LYS A 86 -6.24 -8.94 9.22
C LYS A 86 -6.93 -9.22 7.90
N VAL A 87 -8.16 -8.82 7.77
CA VAL A 87 -8.99 -9.07 6.61
C VAL A 87 -9.43 -7.75 6.02
N GLY A 88 -8.70 -7.30 5.08
CA GLY A 88 -9.04 -6.09 4.37
C GLY A 88 -7.81 -5.33 3.95
N ILE A 89 -7.98 -4.50 2.95
CA ILE A 89 -6.97 -3.53 2.57
C ILE A 89 -7.05 -2.39 3.58
N GLY A 90 -5.96 -2.22 4.32
CA GLY A 90 -5.74 -0.97 5.01
C GLY A 90 -5.10 0.02 4.07
N TYR A 91 -5.46 1.28 4.17
CA TYR A 91 -4.71 2.35 3.56
C TYR A 91 -4.20 3.31 4.62
N ARG A 92 -3.15 4.03 4.26
CA ARG A 92 -2.74 5.23 4.97
C ARG A 92 -2.85 6.40 4.03
N GLU A 93 -3.51 7.44 4.47
CA GLU A 93 -3.59 8.67 3.70
C GLU A 93 -2.22 9.32 3.59
N VAL A 94 -1.86 9.65 2.36
CA VAL A 94 -0.77 10.59 2.09
C VAL A 94 -1.35 11.99 2.18
N ASN A 95 -0.60 12.95 2.67
CA ASN A 95 -1.05 14.33 2.72
C ASN A 95 -1.13 14.91 1.30
N TRP A 96 -2.31 14.95 0.76
CA TRP A 96 -2.66 15.39 -0.61
C TRP A 96 -2.44 16.89 -0.85
N SER A 97 -2.23 17.68 0.18
CA SER A 97 -1.93 19.10 0.07
C SER A 97 -0.43 19.40 -0.07
N LEU A 98 0.41 18.38 0.00
CA LEU A 98 1.84 18.54 -0.23
C LEU A 98 2.16 18.62 -1.72
N PRO A 99 3.25 19.31 -2.11
CA PRO A 99 3.80 19.24 -3.46
C PRO A 99 4.09 17.80 -3.89
N ARG A 100 4.00 17.53 -5.21
CA ARG A 100 4.12 16.19 -5.81
C ARG A 100 5.36 15.41 -5.35
N GLU A 101 6.51 16.04 -5.36
CA GLU A 101 7.79 15.43 -4.95
C GLU A 101 7.81 15.02 -3.49
N ARG A 102 7.16 15.79 -2.61
CA ARG A 102 7.03 15.44 -1.19
C ARG A 102 6.03 14.32 -0.97
N GLN A 103 4.99 14.26 -1.79
CA GLN A 103 4.06 13.14 -1.76
C GLN A 103 4.73 11.81 -2.13
N LEU A 104 5.71 11.83 -3.05
CA LEU A 104 6.48 10.63 -3.40
C LEU A 104 7.24 10.07 -2.19
N VAL A 105 7.99 10.90 -1.48
CA VAL A 105 8.74 10.47 -0.28
C VAL A 105 7.79 9.98 0.81
N LEU A 106 6.75 10.77 1.12
CA LEU A 106 5.77 10.41 2.15
C LEU A 106 4.99 9.14 1.77
N GLY A 107 4.62 9.00 0.50
CA GLY A 107 3.95 7.81 -0.02
C GLY A 107 4.79 6.55 0.18
N ARG A 108 6.09 6.60 -0.16
CA ARG A 108 6.99 5.46 0.08
C ARG A 108 7.20 5.17 1.57
N GLN A 109 7.24 6.20 2.44
CA GLN A 109 7.26 5.99 3.90
C GLN A 109 6.03 5.23 4.38
N VAL A 110 4.85 5.66 3.94
CA VAL A 110 3.58 5.02 4.28
C VAL A 110 3.52 3.57 3.81
N MET A 111 3.96 3.29 2.58
CA MET A 111 4.04 1.92 2.05
C MET A 111 5.05 1.08 2.83
N TYR A 112 6.24 1.62 3.07
CA TYR A 112 7.30 0.95 3.82
C TYR A 112 6.82 0.54 5.22
N ASP A 113 6.20 1.47 5.94
CA ASP A 113 5.68 1.21 7.28
C ASP A 113 4.49 0.22 7.25
N GLY A 114 3.61 0.31 6.26
CA GLY A 114 2.46 -0.60 6.11
C GLY A 114 2.87 -2.05 5.78
N LEU A 115 3.95 -2.23 5.03
CA LEU A 115 4.45 -3.54 4.62
C LEU A 115 5.13 -4.34 5.76
N TRP A 116 5.33 -3.76 6.94
CA TRP A 116 5.68 -4.50 8.16
C TRP A 116 4.53 -5.39 8.68
N GLU A 117 3.30 -4.99 8.40
CA GLU A 117 2.11 -5.62 8.97
C GLU A 117 1.31 -6.40 7.93
N ARG A 118 1.52 -6.13 6.64
CA ARG A 118 0.66 -6.61 5.55
C ARG A 118 1.44 -6.95 4.29
N LEU A 119 0.85 -7.84 3.51
CA LEU A 119 1.33 -8.09 2.14
C LEU A 119 1.00 -6.89 1.22
N PRO A 120 1.79 -6.67 0.18
CA PRO A 120 1.58 -5.57 -0.76
C PRO A 120 0.15 -5.49 -1.31
N SER A 121 -0.42 -6.63 -1.70
CA SER A 121 -1.78 -6.72 -2.25
C SER A 121 -2.90 -6.35 -1.26
N MET A 122 -2.58 -6.23 0.02
CA MET A 122 -3.51 -5.80 1.07
C MET A 122 -3.44 -4.29 1.34
N CYS A 123 -2.62 -3.56 0.61
CA CYS A 123 -2.40 -2.13 0.76
C CYS A 123 -2.74 -1.38 -0.52
N TRP A 124 -3.13 -0.12 -0.38
CA TRP A 124 -3.28 0.80 -1.49
C TRP A 124 -2.93 2.22 -1.09
N THR A 125 -2.51 3.03 -2.05
CA THR A 125 -2.24 4.46 -1.85
C THR A 125 -2.77 5.27 -3.03
N PHE A 126 -2.98 6.56 -2.80
CA PHE A 126 -3.51 7.44 -3.83
C PHE A 126 -2.46 7.80 -4.89
N VAL A 127 -2.96 7.91 -6.12
CA VAL A 127 -2.32 8.61 -7.23
C VAL A 127 -3.17 9.85 -7.52
N PRO A 128 -2.75 11.05 -7.11
CA PRO A 128 -3.60 12.24 -7.10
C PRO A 128 -3.64 12.89 -8.50
N LEU A 129 -4.49 12.38 -9.39
CA LEU A 129 -4.61 12.89 -10.76
C LEU A 129 -5.21 14.30 -10.78
N THR A 130 -6.33 14.52 -10.10
CA THR A 130 -6.99 15.83 -10.00
C THR A 130 -6.99 16.35 -8.57
N GLN A 131 -7.23 17.64 -8.43
CA GLN A 131 -7.37 18.25 -7.12
C GLN A 131 -8.56 17.64 -6.36
N TYR A 132 -8.28 17.13 -5.17
CA TYR A 132 -9.29 16.50 -4.33
C TYR A 132 -9.44 17.20 -2.98
N HIS A 133 -8.34 17.46 -2.27
CA HIS A 133 -8.33 18.14 -0.97
C HIS A 133 -7.22 19.17 -0.92
N GLY A 134 -7.45 20.43 -1.08
CA GLY A 134 -6.46 21.48 -0.91
C GLY A 134 -5.18 21.29 -1.75
N GLY A 135 -4.14 22.06 -1.46
CA GLY A 135 -2.83 21.95 -2.13
C GLY A 135 -2.76 22.51 -3.55
N GLY A 136 -3.87 22.66 -4.22
CA GLY A 136 -3.95 23.23 -5.56
C GLY A 136 -3.16 22.46 -6.63
N ALA A 137 -2.75 23.15 -7.68
CA ALA A 137 -2.04 22.57 -8.83
C ALA A 137 -0.69 21.93 -8.46
N ALA A 138 -0.01 22.40 -7.43
CA ALA A 138 1.25 21.82 -6.98
C ALA A 138 1.12 20.42 -6.37
N ALA A 139 -0.09 20.06 -5.91
CA ALA A 139 -0.39 18.77 -5.26
C ALA A 139 -1.05 17.76 -6.20
N THR A 140 -1.34 18.11 -7.45
CA THR A 140 -2.03 17.25 -8.42
C THR A 140 -1.14 16.94 -9.62
N LEU A 141 -1.47 15.86 -10.33
CA LEU A 141 -0.72 15.43 -11.50
C LEU A 141 -1.28 15.95 -12.82
N GLU A 142 -2.52 16.47 -12.84
CA GLU A 142 -3.05 17.11 -14.04
C GLU A 142 -2.51 18.54 -14.24
N PRO A 143 -2.22 18.93 -15.51
CA PRO A 143 -2.29 18.12 -16.73
C PRO A 143 -1.22 17.03 -16.76
N LEU A 144 -1.63 15.76 -17.06
CA LEU A 144 -0.74 14.59 -16.94
C LEU A 144 0.46 14.65 -17.88
N SER A 145 0.28 15.24 -19.08
CA SER A 145 1.33 15.44 -20.06
C SER A 145 2.40 16.44 -19.60
N GLU A 146 2.03 17.44 -18.79
CA GLU A 146 2.96 18.43 -18.23
C GLU A 146 3.73 17.88 -17.00
N HIS A 147 3.18 16.86 -16.34
CA HIS A 147 3.75 16.26 -15.13
C HIS A 147 4.04 14.75 -15.30
N LEU A 148 4.42 14.34 -16.52
CA LEU A 148 4.58 12.94 -16.87
C LEU A 148 5.64 12.21 -16.02
N ALA A 149 6.73 12.89 -15.67
CA ALA A 149 7.78 12.34 -14.81
C ALA A 149 7.25 12.04 -13.40
N ASP A 150 6.56 12.99 -12.79
CA ASP A 150 5.92 12.80 -11.48
C ASP A 150 4.86 11.69 -11.52
N TYR A 151 4.06 11.66 -12.58
CA TYR A 151 3.04 10.63 -12.74
C TYR A 151 3.66 9.23 -12.86
N ARG A 152 4.71 9.11 -13.67
CA ARG A 152 5.49 7.87 -13.78
C ARG A 152 6.06 7.45 -12.42
N ALA A 153 6.63 8.39 -11.67
CA ALA A 153 7.19 8.12 -10.35
C ALA A 153 6.12 7.64 -9.35
N HIS A 154 4.94 8.28 -9.32
CA HIS A 154 3.80 7.82 -8.50
C HIS A 154 3.34 6.41 -8.86
N MET A 155 3.21 6.09 -10.14
CA MET A 155 2.84 4.75 -10.57
C MET A 155 3.92 3.73 -10.19
N MET A 156 5.19 4.04 -10.45
CA MET A 156 6.30 3.13 -10.18
C MET A 156 6.51 2.86 -8.69
N GLN A 157 6.29 3.85 -7.83
CA GLN A 157 6.35 3.59 -6.38
C GLN A 157 5.24 2.65 -5.91
N ASN A 158 4.01 2.81 -6.40
CA ASN A 158 2.91 1.92 -6.04
C ASN A 158 3.15 0.50 -6.57
N TYR A 159 3.33 0.37 -7.86
CA TYR A 159 3.50 -0.94 -8.49
C TYR A 159 4.82 -1.63 -8.13
N GLY A 160 5.90 -0.86 -7.94
CA GLY A 160 7.19 -1.39 -7.53
C GLY A 160 7.19 -1.91 -6.10
N THR A 161 6.37 -1.36 -5.23
CA THR A 161 6.13 -1.91 -3.88
C THR A 161 5.05 -3.00 -3.87
N GLY A 162 4.38 -3.26 -4.99
CA GLY A 162 3.27 -4.19 -5.10
C GLY A 162 1.96 -3.66 -4.49
N VAL A 163 1.96 -2.42 -4.02
CA VAL A 163 0.80 -1.75 -3.43
C VAL A 163 -0.15 -1.27 -4.53
N GLN A 164 -1.44 -1.42 -4.32
CA GLN A 164 -2.43 -1.04 -5.32
C GLN A 164 -2.50 0.49 -5.48
N ALA A 165 -2.62 0.95 -6.72
CA ALA A 165 -2.78 2.36 -7.05
C ALA A 165 -4.28 2.73 -7.05
N CYS A 166 -4.67 3.66 -6.18
CA CYS A 166 -5.99 4.27 -6.20
C CYS A 166 -5.93 5.61 -6.94
N TYR A 167 -6.34 5.60 -8.19
CA TYR A 167 -6.31 6.79 -9.03
C TYR A 167 -7.46 7.73 -8.69
N ARG A 168 -7.11 8.93 -8.25
CA ARG A 168 -8.08 10.00 -7.94
C ARG A 168 -8.14 11.01 -9.07
N GLY A 169 -9.07 10.79 -10.00
CA GLY A 169 -9.28 11.64 -11.16
C GLY A 169 -10.22 10.99 -12.18
N HIS A 170 -10.60 11.74 -13.18
CA HIS A 170 -11.62 11.33 -14.17
C HIS A 170 -11.01 10.62 -15.39
N ARG A 171 -9.68 10.62 -15.53
CA ARG A 171 -8.97 9.98 -16.66
C ARG A 171 -7.58 9.51 -16.23
N LEU A 172 -7.08 8.48 -16.89
CA LEU A 172 -5.73 7.93 -16.65
C LEU A 172 -4.69 8.49 -17.62
N TYR A 173 -5.09 9.16 -18.68
CA TYR A 173 -4.20 9.76 -19.68
C TYR A 173 -4.94 10.91 -20.41
N ASP A 174 -4.19 11.90 -20.82
CA ASP A 174 -4.65 13.09 -21.54
C ASP A 174 -4.06 13.21 -22.94
N THR A 175 -2.97 12.51 -23.24
CA THR A 175 -2.32 12.43 -24.54
C THR A 175 -1.98 10.99 -24.89
N GLU A 176 -1.57 10.71 -26.14
CA GLU A 176 -1.10 9.38 -26.54
C GLU A 176 0.22 9.02 -25.85
N GLU A 177 1.07 9.98 -25.55
CA GLU A 177 2.31 9.76 -24.79
C GLU A 177 2.03 9.31 -23.35
N THR A 178 1.14 9.99 -22.64
CA THR A 178 0.72 9.59 -21.28
C THR A 178 0.06 8.23 -21.29
N LYS A 179 -0.77 7.93 -22.30
CA LYS A 179 -1.40 6.61 -22.46
C LYS A 179 -0.36 5.50 -22.65
N GLN A 180 0.64 5.74 -23.50
CA GLN A 180 1.71 4.79 -23.72
C GLN A 180 2.52 4.54 -22.43
N THR A 181 2.83 5.59 -21.68
CA THR A 181 3.52 5.49 -20.39
C THR A 181 2.72 4.65 -19.39
N VAL A 182 1.42 4.93 -19.25
CA VAL A 182 0.52 4.15 -18.37
C VAL A 182 0.51 2.68 -18.78
N LYS A 183 0.38 2.41 -20.08
CA LYS A 183 0.38 1.05 -20.63
C LYS A 183 1.69 0.32 -20.32
N GLU A 184 2.83 0.94 -20.55
CA GLU A 184 4.14 0.33 -20.29
C GLU A 184 4.33 -0.06 -18.82
N ILE A 185 3.95 0.82 -17.90
CA ILE A 185 4.07 0.57 -16.47
C ILE A 185 3.11 -0.56 -16.03
N ILE A 186 1.88 -0.54 -16.52
CA ILE A 186 0.90 -1.60 -16.22
C ILE A 186 1.35 -2.95 -16.80
N ASP A 187 1.87 -2.97 -18.01
CA ASP A 187 2.37 -4.21 -18.65
C ASP A 187 3.63 -4.73 -17.89
N TRP A 188 4.50 -3.83 -17.44
CA TRP A 188 5.61 -4.18 -16.56
C TRP A 188 5.11 -4.79 -15.24
N TYR A 189 4.15 -4.14 -14.56
CA TYR A 189 3.56 -4.68 -13.33
C TYR A 189 2.92 -6.05 -13.56
N LYS A 190 2.12 -6.22 -14.61
CA LYS A 190 1.49 -7.51 -14.93
C LYS A 190 2.51 -8.63 -15.12
N ARG A 191 3.67 -8.30 -15.70
CA ARG A 191 4.78 -9.25 -15.91
C ARG A 191 5.38 -9.74 -14.59
N TYR A 192 5.53 -8.82 -13.63
CA TYR A 192 6.25 -9.09 -12.37
C TYR A 192 5.34 -9.18 -11.13
N ARG A 193 4.04 -8.99 -11.26
CA ARG A 193 3.12 -9.01 -10.10
C ARG A 193 3.18 -10.29 -9.28
N TYR A 194 3.56 -11.41 -9.87
CA TYR A 194 3.69 -12.70 -9.17
C TYR A 194 4.77 -12.69 -8.09
N ILE A 195 5.75 -11.81 -8.21
CA ILE A 195 6.77 -11.58 -7.18
C ILE A 195 6.56 -10.26 -6.43
N LEU A 196 6.07 -9.22 -7.08
CA LEU A 196 5.76 -7.94 -6.44
C LEU A 196 4.65 -8.05 -5.38
N ASN A 197 3.80 -9.07 -5.46
CA ASN A 197 2.76 -9.35 -4.46
C ASN A 197 3.22 -10.32 -3.35
N SER A 198 4.50 -10.67 -3.31
CA SER A 198 5.05 -11.59 -2.30
C SER A 198 5.54 -10.87 -1.04
N GLU A 199 6.08 -11.63 -0.09
CA GLU A 199 6.66 -11.12 1.15
C GLU A 199 7.74 -10.05 0.89
N VAL A 200 7.88 -9.10 1.80
CA VAL A 200 8.80 -7.96 1.67
C VAL A 200 9.87 -7.98 2.74
N ILE A 201 11.09 -7.74 2.31
CA ILE A 201 12.24 -7.43 3.17
C ILE A 201 12.53 -5.94 3.04
N HIS A 202 12.53 -5.26 4.16
CA HIS A 202 12.81 -3.83 4.25
C HIS A 202 14.33 -3.59 4.17
N LEU A 203 14.77 -2.82 3.19
CA LEU A 203 16.20 -2.52 3.01
C LEU A 203 16.58 -1.19 3.65
N ARG A 204 15.96 -0.11 3.23
CA ARG A 204 16.20 1.22 3.78
C ARG A 204 14.92 2.06 3.72
N ARG A 205 14.58 2.66 4.89
CA ARG A 205 13.40 3.51 5.01
C ARG A 205 13.58 4.82 4.25
N PRO A 206 12.57 5.31 3.51
CA PRO A 206 12.62 6.60 2.83
C PRO A 206 12.86 7.77 3.79
N ASP A 207 13.83 8.63 3.50
CA ASP A 207 14.14 9.85 4.26
C ASP A 207 14.18 11.12 3.39
N GLY A 208 14.03 10.96 2.07
CA GLY A 208 14.09 12.06 1.11
C GLY A 208 15.48 12.65 0.88
N LYS A 209 16.54 12.00 1.36
CA LYS A 209 17.94 12.48 1.26
C LYS A 209 18.86 11.50 0.57
N ASP A 210 18.64 10.23 0.80
CA ASP A 210 19.43 9.16 0.23
C ASP A 210 18.49 8.08 -0.31
N TRP A 211 19.03 7.09 -1.02
CA TRP A 211 18.25 6.00 -1.61
C TRP A 211 17.34 5.34 -0.57
N ASP A 212 16.24 4.82 -1.03
CA ASP A 212 15.37 3.96 -0.25
C ASP A 212 14.99 2.70 -1.05
N GLY A 213 14.48 1.68 -0.38
CA GLY A 213 14.11 0.48 -1.11
C GLY A 213 13.64 -0.68 -0.27
N ILE A 214 13.08 -1.65 -0.97
CA ILE A 214 12.59 -2.91 -0.47
C ILE A 214 12.98 -4.05 -1.39
N MET A 215 12.92 -5.28 -0.88
CA MET A 215 13.10 -6.50 -1.66
C MET A 215 11.90 -7.42 -1.46
N HIS A 216 11.23 -7.78 -2.55
CA HIS A 216 10.24 -8.85 -2.55
C HIS A 216 10.93 -10.20 -2.59
N VAL A 217 10.42 -11.18 -1.85
CA VAL A 217 10.99 -12.53 -1.77
C VAL A 217 9.96 -13.60 -2.06
N ALA A 218 10.30 -14.54 -2.93
CA ALA A 218 9.42 -15.62 -3.36
C ALA A 218 10.24 -16.90 -3.64
N PRO A 219 10.69 -17.65 -2.62
CA PRO A 219 11.60 -18.78 -2.78
C PRO A 219 11.09 -19.86 -3.73
N GLY A 220 9.78 -20.03 -3.83
CA GLY A 220 9.12 -21.00 -4.72
C GLY A 220 8.93 -20.54 -6.18
N LYS A 221 9.36 -19.33 -6.54
CA LYS A 221 9.20 -18.78 -7.90
C LYS A 221 10.49 -18.83 -8.69
N LYS A 222 10.40 -18.52 -9.99
CA LYS A 222 11.56 -18.47 -10.90
C LYS A 222 12.56 -17.40 -10.43
N GLU A 223 12.09 -16.18 -10.31
CA GLU A 223 12.81 -15.10 -9.64
C GLU A 223 12.53 -15.20 -8.13
N LYS A 224 13.60 -15.43 -7.35
CA LYS A 224 13.48 -15.66 -5.90
C LYS A 224 13.50 -14.38 -5.08
N GLY A 225 13.95 -13.29 -5.68
CA GLY A 225 13.98 -11.96 -5.11
C GLY A 225 13.81 -10.91 -6.20
N PHE A 226 13.18 -9.78 -5.84
CA PHE A 226 13.01 -8.61 -6.71
C PHE A 226 13.24 -7.35 -5.89
N VAL A 227 14.25 -6.56 -6.26
CA VAL A 227 14.67 -5.38 -5.49
C VAL A 227 14.19 -4.13 -6.20
N MET A 228 13.52 -3.28 -5.45
CA MET A 228 13.19 -1.92 -5.86
C MET A 228 14.03 -0.93 -5.07
N VAL A 229 14.71 -0.06 -5.79
CA VAL A 229 15.54 1.02 -5.23
C VAL A 229 15.10 2.33 -5.83
N TYR A 230 14.93 3.33 -5.01
CA TYR A 230 14.49 4.66 -5.40
C TYR A 230 15.50 5.72 -5.00
N ASN A 231 15.68 6.70 -5.86
CA ASN A 231 16.46 7.90 -5.60
C ASN A 231 15.47 9.07 -5.36
N PRO A 232 15.46 9.68 -4.18
CA PRO A 232 14.58 10.81 -3.91
C PRO A 232 15.18 12.17 -4.32
N THR A 233 16.35 12.18 -4.97
CA THR A 233 17.07 13.40 -5.34
C THR A 233 17.15 13.58 -6.85
N ASP A 234 17.42 14.80 -7.29
CA ASP A 234 17.54 15.17 -8.70
C ASP A 234 18.89 14.80 -9.33
N GLU A 235 19.81 14.23 -8.54
CA GLU A 235 21.13 13.84 -9.00
C GLU A 235 21.33 12.33 -8.93
N PRO A 236 21.92 11.69 -9.96
CA PRO A 236 22.24 10.28 -9.90
C PRO A 236 23.18 9.97 -8.74
N MET A 237 23.00 8.86 -8.08
CA MET A 237 23.86 8.43 -6.99
C MET A 237 24.44 7.04 -7.19
N GLU A 238 25.68 6.82 -6.73
CA GLU A 238 26.28 5.50 -6.63
C GLU A 238 26.24 5.03 -5.18
N ARG A 239 25.75 3.82 -4.96
CA ARG A 239 25.65 3.23 -3.63
C ARG A 239 26.07 1.75 -3.64
N THR A 240 26.58 1.31 -2.51
CA THR A 240 26.74 -0.12 -2.23
C THR A 240 25.55 -0.55 -1.38
N VAL A 241 24.72 -1.40 -1.96
CA VAL A 241 23.51 -1.93 -1.31
C VAL A 241 23.79 -3.33 -0.83
N LYS A 242 23.57 -3.59 0.46
CA LYS A 242 23.61 -4.93 1.05
C LYS A 242 22.26 -5.59 0.90
N LEU A 243 22.19 -6.72 0.19
CA LEU A 243 20.97 -7.49 -0.01
C LEU A 243 20.98 -8.73 0.88
N PRO A 244 20.03 -8.87 1.81
CA PRO A 244 19.84 -10.06 2.64
C PRO A 244 19.07 -11.12 1.85
N LEU A 245 19.74 -12.18 1.42
CA LEU A 245 19.16 -13.23 0.56
C LEU A 245 18.66 -14.47 1.33
N TYR A 246 18.76 -14.49 2.65
CA TYR A 246 18.34 -15.64 3.47
C TYR A 246 16.92 -16.14 3.11
N TYR A 247 15.95 -15.22 3.05
CA TYR A 247 14.55 -15.56 2.77
C TYR A 247 14.26 -15.92 1.32
N THR A 248 15.21 -15.77 0.41
CA THR A 248 15.08 -16.25 -0.97
C THR A 248 15.28 -17.76 -1.09
N GLY A 249 15.82 -18.40 -0.05
CA GLY A 249 16.22 -19.80 -0.05
C GLY A 249 17.52 -20.09 -0.80
N LEU A 250 18.25 -19.07 -1.27
CA LEU A 250 19.57 -19.21 -1.87
C LEU A 250 20.62 -19.41 -0.78
N THR A 251 21.56 -20.33 -0.98
CA THR A 251 22.52 -20.73 0.06
C THR A 251 23.96 -20.40 -0.27
N THR A 252 24.34 -20.44 -1.54
CA THR A 252 25.75 -20.31 -1.98
C THR A 252 25.94 -19.19 -2.99
N GLU A 253 25.05 -19.09 -3.96
CA GLU A 253 25.21 -18.19 -5.11
C GLU A 253 23.86 -17.57 -5.51
N ALA A 254 23.93 -16.39 -6.10
CA ALA A 254 22.79 -15.67 -6.69
C ALA A 254 23.20 -15.07 -8.04
N VAL A 255 22.34 -15.24 -9.04
CA VAL A 255 22.45 -14.49 -10.29
C VAL A 255 21.60 -13.24 -10.21
N VAL A 256 22.23 -12.08 -10.21
CA VAL A 256 21.56 -10.79 -10.15
C VAL A 256 21.47 -10.19 -11.55
N LYS A 257 20.24 -9.79 -11.93
CA LYS A 257 19.97 -9.05 -13.18
C LYS A 257 19.51 -7.65 -12.86
N GLU A 258 20.20 -6.67 -13.40
CA GLU A 258 19.83 -5.26 -13.26
C GLU A 258 19.12 -4.79 -14.52
N GLN A 259 17.89 -4.30 -14.40
CA GLN A 259 17.11 -3.65 -15.48
C GLN A 259 17.15 -4.41 -16.83
N GLY A 260 17.06 -5.74 -16.78
CA GLY A 260 17.07 -6.57 -17.99
C GLY A 260 18.44 -6.82 -18.61
N LYS A 261 19.53 -6.36 -18.00
CA LYS A 261 20.90 -6.69 -18.38
C LYS A 261 21.19 -8.19 -18.15
N GLU A 262 22.30 -8.68 -18.69
CA GLU A 262 22.77 -10.04 -18.40
C GLU A 262 23.00 -10.25 -16.91
N GLY A 263 22.74 -11.46 -16.46
CA GLY A 263 22.87 -11.81 -15.06
C GLY A 263 24.34 -11.95 -14.63
N ILE A 264 24.68 -11.37 -13.50
CA ILE A 264 25.99 -11.49 -12.87
C ILE A 264 25.89 -12.45 -11.70
N LEU A 265 26.80 -13.42 -11.66
CA LEU A 265 26.90 -14.40 -10.57
C LEU A 265 27.59 -13.75 -9.36
N HIS A 266 26.98 -13.89 -8.20
CA HIS A 266 27.53 -13.45 -6.91
C HIS A 266 27.57 -14.63 -5.95
N THR A 267 28.68 -14.79 -5.24
CA THR A 267 28.79 -15.74 -4.12
C THR A 267 28.22 -15.08 -2.86
N LEU A 268 27.39 -15.81 -2.13
CA LEU A 268 26.84 -15.34 -0.87
C LEU A 268 27.89 -15.40 0.24
N SER A 269 27.88 -14.39 1.11
CA SER A 269 28.62 -14.41 2.36
C SER A 269 27.99 -15.39 3.37
N ARG A 270 28.68 -15.63 4.51
CA ARG A 270 28.20 -16.55 5.54
C ARG A 270 26.86 -16.14 6.17
N ASP A 271 26.54 -14.85 6.13
CA ASP A 271 25.25 -14.30 6.59
C ASP A 271 24.21 -14.22 5.48
N TYR A 272 24.41 -14.96 4.39
CA TYR A 272 23.51 -15.01 3.23
C TYR A 272 23.27 -13.64 2.58
N THR A 273 24.30 -12.79 2.52
CA THR A 273 24.20 -11.47 1.89
C THR A 273 25.10 -11.34 0.69
N ILE A 274 24.78 -10.40 -0.19
CA ILE A 274 25.66 -9.89 -1.24
C ILE A 274 25.74 -8.36 -1.15
N LEU A 275 26.83 -7.81 -1.65
CA LEU A 275 27.02 -6.36 -1.78
C LEU A 275 26.96 -6.01 -3.28
N LEU A 276 26.06 -5.12 -3.63
CA LEU A 276 25.90 -4.62 -5.00
C LEU A 276 26.27 -3.14 -5.08
N ARG A 277 27.26 -2.83 -5.91
CA ARG A 277 27.51 -1.43 -6.30
C ARG A 277 26.55 -1.09 -7.45
N ILE A 278 25.64 -0.16 -7.22
CA ILE A 278 24.64 0.23 -8.19
C ILE A 278 24.69 1.74 -8.41
N ARG A 279 24.35 2.15 -9.63
CA ARG A 279 24.07 3.54 -9.98
C ARG A 279 22.55 3.71 -10.04
N ILE A 280 22.03 4.57 -9.19
CA ILE A 280 20.60 4.86 -9.11
C ILE A 280 20.39 6.19 -9.87
N PRO A 281 19.63 6.22 -10.97
CA PRO A 281 19.33 7.46 -11.69
C PRO A 281 18.55 8.44 -10.81
N ALA A 282 18.52 9.70 -11.21
CA ALA A 282 17.67 10.71 -10.60
C ALA A 282 16.19 10.41 -10.83
#